data_477e4988edb3761a89b3dfc7c02c727c
#
_entry.id   477e4988edb3761a89b3dfc7c02c727c
#
_cell.length_a   1.000
_cell.length_b   1.000
_cell.length_c   1.000
_cell.angle_alpha   90.00
_cell.angle_beta   90.00
_cell.angle_gamma   90.00
#
_symmetry.space_group_name_H-M   'P 1'
#
loop_
_entity.id
_entity.type
_entity.pdbx_description
1 polymer ?
#
loop_
_entity_poly.entity_id
_entity_poly.type
_entity_poly.pdbx_seq_one_letter_code
_entity_poly.pdbx_strand_id
1 'polypeptide(L)'
;RLKYSFWLAIVIIFATAPNCPGDRMGDAVDFDTQIIPILTRYGCNSGACHGAAIGRGGFQLSLFGSRSTNDHLAIARELEGRRLNLHDPDASLMLLKATESVEHGGGVRFDSDSSAYEVLRSWISSGAKRNQSRRLTAVKVSPKSVLLDDVNESIAVTVVAKFDDGTEVDVTPMTVLSSDDPESVSIDKETHQLTVLRRGEHLVIARFLDQVQPIRIGVPIGTTDVGESVGVGSRGVAEGWIDVLIDNKLRELRIPAS
;
A
#
# COMPACT_ATOMS: atom_id res chain seq x y z
N ARG A 1 -49.21 -35.88 -35.95
CA ARG A 1 -47.92 -36.07 -35.24
C ARG A 1 -47.06 -34.84 -35.53
N LEU A 2 -47.09 -33.84 -34.66
CA LEU A 2 -46.22 -32.66 -34.72
C LEU A 2 -44.90 -32.98 -34.00
N LYS A 3 -43.77 -32.80 -34.68
CA LYS A 3 -42.43 -32.89 -34.13
C LYS A 3 -41.98 -31.46 -33.75
N TYR A 4 -41.87 -31.16 -32.47
CA TYR A 4 -41.22 -29.96 -31.99
C TYR A 4 -39.70 -30.18 -31.89
N SER A 5 -38.94 -29.52 -32.76
CA SER A 5 -37.49 -29.44 -32.66
C SER A 5 -37.11 -28.32 -31.65
N PHE A 6 -36.55 -28.71 -30.50
CA PHE A 6 -35.98 -27.80 -29.53
C PHE A 6 -34.57 -27.39 -30.00
N TRP A 7 -34.41 -26.14 -30.41
CA TRP A 7 -33.08 -25.56 -30.61
C TRP A 7 -32.57 -25.05 -29.29
N LEU A 8 -31.52 -25.72 -28.77
CA LEU A 8 -30.78 -25.28 -27.58
C LEU A 8 -29.81 -24.17 -28.03
N ALA A 9 -30.14 -22.93 -27.71
CA ALA A 9 -29.20 -21.81 -27.90
C ALA A 9 -28.14 -21.84 -26.77
N ILE A 10 -26.90 -22.24 -27.10
CA ILE A 10 -25.76 -22.15 -26.22
C ILE A 10 -25.33 -20.69 -26.20
N VAL A 11 -25.65 -19.98 -25.14
CA VAL A 11 -25.11 -18.65 -24.85
C VAL A 11 -23.67 -18.81 -24.33
N ILE A 12 -22.69 -18.58 -25.19
CA ILE A 12 -21.29 -18.50 -24.80
C ILE A 12 -21.08 -17.11 -24.18
N ILE A 13 -21.04 -17.07 -22.84
CA ILE A 13 -20.62 -15.88 -22.11
C ILE A 13 -19.10 -15.80 -22.22
N PHE A 14 -18.61 -14.93 -23.11
CA PHE A 14 -17.22 -14.52 -23.07
C PHE A 14 -17.00 -13.71 -21.79
N ALA A 15 -16.44 -14.35 -20.77
CA ALA A 15 -15.87 -13.65 -19.64
C ALA A 15 -14.67 -12.84 -20.16
N THR A 16 -14.86 -11.54 -20.34
CA THR A 16 -13.74 -10.63 -20.54
C THR A 16 -12.96 -10.59 -19.23
N ALA A 17 -11.84 -11.30 -19.19
CA ALA A 17 -10.85 -11.12 -18.12
C ALA A 17 -10.50 -9.62 -18.06
N PRO A 18 -10.40 -9.04 -16.84
CA PRO A 18 -9.90 -7.69 -16.72
C PRO A 18 -8.51 -7.67 -17.35
N ASN A 19 -8.34 -6.80 -18.35
CA ASN A 19 -7.03 -6.48 -18.91
C ASN A 19 -6.21 -5.91 -17.74
N CYS A 20 -5.38 -6.76 -17.14
CA CYS A 20 -4.23 -6.27 -16.37
C CYS A 20 -3.43 -5.45 -17.39
N PRO A 21 -3.21 -4.14 -17.20
CA PRO A 21 -2.28 -3.41 -18.04
C PRO A 21 -0.92 -4.01 -17.76
N GLY A 22 -0.53 -4.99 -18.57
CA GLY A 22 0.82 -5.50 -18.58
C GLY A 22 1.74 -4.31 -18.77
N ASP A 23 2.62 -4.08 -17.83
CA ASP A 23 3.78 -3.22 -18.00
C ASP A 23 4.32 -3.49 -19.40
N ARG A 24 4.27 -2.49 -20.27
CA ARG A 24 4.88 -2.62 -21.59
C ARG A 24 6.36 -2.83 -21.34
N MET A 25 6.82 -4.05 -21.55
CA MET A 25 8.26 -4.37 -21.56
C MET A 25 8.92 -3.45 -22.58
N GLY A 26 9.42 -2.28 -22.12
CA GLY A 26 10.01 -1.26 -22.97
C GLY A 26 10.22 0.09 -22.28
N ASP A 27 9.44 0.42 -21.26
CA ASP A 27 9.64 1.67 -20.52
C ASP A 27 10.78 1.50 -19.50
N ALA A 28 11.76 2.40 -19.58
CA ALA A 28 12.88 2.40 -18.63
C ALA A 28 12.34 2.56 -17.19
N VAL A 29 12.81 1.71 -16.27
CA VAL A 29 12.39 1.74 -14.87
C VAL A 29 12.62 3.15 -14.29
N ASP A 30 11.56 3.74 -13.73
CA ASP A 30 11.60 5.08 -13.14
C ASP A 30 12.06 4.99 -11.67
N PHE A 31 13.13 5.72 -11.36
CA PHE A 31 13.72 5.69 -10.03
C PHE A 31 12.76 6.24 -8.96
N ASP A 32 12.12 7.36 -9.25
CA ASP A 32 11.30 8.06 -8.26
C ASP A 32 9.98 7.32 -7.97
N THR A 33 9.37 6.71 -8.99
CA THR A 33 8.04 6.10 -8.87
C THR A 33 8.04 4.57 -8.74
N GLN A 34 9.20 3.90 -8.94
CA GLN A 34 9.32 2.46 -8.81
C GLN A 34 10.42 2.05 -7.82
N ILE A 35 11.64 2.61 -7.93
CA ILE A 35 12.74 2.21 -7.03
C ILE A 35 12.53 2.77 -5.61
N ILE A 36 12.20 4.05 -5.46
CA ILE A 36 11.94 4.64 -4.13
C ILE A 36 10.80 3.93 -3.39
N PRO A 37 9.64 3.62 -4.01
CA PRO A 37 8.59 2.83 -3.36
C PRO A 37 9.06 1.44 -2.90
N ILE A 38 9.84 0.71 -3.70
CA ILE A 38 10.42 -0.57 -3.30
C ILE A 38 11.29 -0.40 -2.05
N LEU A 39 12.21 0.58 -2.04
CA LEU A 39 13.06 0.85 -0.88
C LEU A 39 12.25 1.16 0.37
N THR A 40 11.14 1.88 0.20
CA THR A 40 10.25 2.25 1.31
C THR A 40 9.45 1.05 1.80
N ARG A 41 8.90 0.26 0.89
CA ARG A 41 8.12 -0.94 1.17
C ARG A 41 8.90 -1.97 1.97
N TYR A 42 10.14 -2.20 1.59
CA TYR A 42 11.03 -3.15 2.27
C TYR A 42 11.83 -2.52 3.42
N GLY A 43 11.52 -1.28 3.78
CA GLY A 43 12.06 -0.59 4.96
C GLY A 43 13.52 -0.15 4.84
N CYS A 44 14.12 -0.21 3.64
CA CYS A 44 15.53 0.16 3.44
C CYS A 44 15.81 1.61 3.85
N ASN A 45 14.88 2.52 3.57
CA ASN A 45 14.96 3.95 3.89
C ASN A 45 14.13 4.34 5.13
N SER A 46 13.79 3.37 5.99
CA SER A 46 13.15 3.63 7.28
C SER A 46 14.16 4.16 8.31
N GLY A 47 13.65 4.80 9.38
CA GLY A 47 14.49 5.32 10.46
C GLY A 47 15.25 4.25 11.24
N ALA A 48 14.83 2.99 11.19
CA ALA A 48 15.55 1.85 11.78
C ALA A 48 16.69 1.34 10.88
N CYS A 49 16.73 1.72 9.62
CA CYS A 49 17.70 1.31 8.62
C CYS A 49 18.49 2.51 8.05
N HIS A 50 18.61 2.61 6.74
CA HIS A 50 19.41 3.65 6.09
C HIS A 50 18.76 5.05 6.11
N GLY A 51 17.48 5.16 6.49
CA GLY A 51 16.78 6.45 6.69
C GLY A 51 17.07 7.12 8.03
N ALA A 52 17.87 6.51 8.91
CA ALA A 52 18.37 7.15 10.14
C ALA A 52 19.21 8.39 9.81
N ALA A 53 19.28 9.35 10.74
CA ALA A 53 19.97 10.61 10.54
C ALA A 53 21.44 10.48 10.10
N ILE A 54 22.12 9.42 10.57
CA ILE A 54 23.52 9.09 10.22
C ILE A 54 23.61 7.89 9.26
N GLY A 55 22.47 7.32 8.82
CA GLY A 55 22.41 6.08 8.06
C GLY A 55 22.88 4.86 8.85
N ARG A 56 23.18 3.78 8.14
CA ARG A 56 23.81 2.57 8.71
C ARG A 56 24.94 2.08 7.82
N GLY A 57 26.07 1.67 8.43
CA GLY A 57 27.20 1.13 7.69
C GLY A 57 27.80 2.11 6.67
N GLY A 58 27.75 3.43 6.92
CA GLY A 58 28.21 4.46 6.00
C GLY A 58 27.30 4.64 4.76
N PHE A 59 26.07 4.12 4.80
CA PHE A 59 25.06 4.33 3.78
C PHE A 59 23.84 5.01 4.36
N GLN A 60 23.51 6.20 3.84
CA GLN A 60 22.37 6.98 4.26
C GLN A 60 21.42 7.20 3.08
N LEU A 61 20.12 7.04 3.35
CA LEU A 61 19.01 7.39 2.49
C LEU A 61 18.13 8.44 3.17
N SER A 62 17.37 9.17 2.42
CA SER A 62 16.37 10.05 3.00
C SER A 62 15.19 9.24 3.54
N LEU A 63 14.63 9.69 4.66
CA LEU A 63 13.50 9.02 5.29
C LEU A 63 12.31 8.93 4.31
N PHE A 64 11.88 7.71 4.04
CA PHE A 64 10.80 7.37 3.09
C PHE A 64 10.99 7.98 1.68
N GLY A 65 12.23 8.18 1.24
CA GLY A 65 12.53 8.71 -0.10
C GLY A 65 12.23 10.19 -0.29
N SER A 66 12.14 10.96 0.80
CA SER A 66 11.78 12.38 0.77
C SER A 66 12.73 13.27 -0.04
N ARG A 67 13.94 12.77 -0.34
CA ARG A 67 14.95 13.45 -1.17
C ARG A 67 15.55 12.49 -2.20
N SER A 68 14.70 12.02 -3.11
CA SER A 68 15.03 10.97 -4.09
C SER A 68 16.27 11.27 -4.94
N THR A 69 16.56 12.55 -5.24
CA THR A 69 17.79 12.95 -5.91
C THR A 69 19.03 12.57 -5.12
N ASN A 70 19.01 12.85 -3.81
CA ASN A 70 20.13 12.51 -2.93
C ASN A 70 20.25 10.98 -2.76
N ASP A 71 19.11 10.30 -2.68
CA ASP A 71 19.06 8.84 -2.58
C ASP A 71 19.66 8.18 -3.83
N HIS A 72 19.33 8.70 -5.01
CA HIS A 72 19.94 8.22 -6.25
C HIS A 72 21.47 8.43 -6.25
N LEU A 73 21.95 9.61 -5.84
CA LEU A 73 23.39 9.88 -5.74
C LEU A 73 24.05 8.95 -4.73
N ALA A 74 23.45 8.76 -3.58
CA ALA A 74 23.96 7.85 -2.55
C ALA A 74 24.04 6.41 -3.06
N ILE A 75 23.06 5.92 -3.80
CA ILE A 75 23.05 4.56 -4.34
C ILE A 75 24.03 4.41 -5.51
N ALA A 76 23.92 5.31 -6.50
CA ALA A 76 24.54 5.09 -7.81
C ALA A 76 25.94 5.73 -7.96
N ARG A 77 26.33 6.69 -7.10
CA ARG A 77 27.54 7.48 -7.29
C ARG A 77 28.51 7.50 -6.12
N GLU A 78 28.00 7.50 -4.89
CA GLU A 78 28.89 7.53 -3.72
C GLU A 78 29.82 6.32 -3.68
N LEU A 79 31.03 6.54 -3.14
CA LEU A 79 32.08 5.54 -3.04
C LEU A 79 32.36 4.87 -4.40
N GLU A 80 32.48 5.69 -5.45
CA GLU A 80 32.75 5.25 -6.84
C GLU A 80 31.69 4.28 -7.39
N GLY A 81 30.45 4.37 -6.90
CA GLY A 81 29.33 3.53 -7.34
C GLY A 81 29.42 2.06 -6.88
N ARG A 82 30.24 1.75 -5.86
CA ARG A 82 30.47 0.38 -5.38
C ARG A 82 29.23 -0.43 -5.04
N ARG A 83 28.07 0.24 -4.87
CA ARG A 83 26.81 -0.45 -4.51
C ARG A 83 26.15 -1.12 -5.70
N LEU A 84 26.52 -0.74 -6.92
CA LEU A 84 25.95 -1.25 -8.15
C LEU A 84 27.02 -1.83 -9.06
N ASN A 85 26.72 -2.95 -9.68
CA ASN A 85 27.52 -3.51 -10.76
C ASN A 85 26.67 -3.49 -12.05
N LEU A 86 26.99 -2.55 -12.94
CA LEU A 86 26.21 -2.36 -14.17
C LEU A 86 26.49 -3.46 -15.22
N HIS A 87 27.61 -4.18 -15.11
CA HIS A 87 27.98 -5.27 -16.02
C HIS A 87 27.38 -6.61 -15.58
N ASP A 88 27.25 -6.79 -14.27
CA ASP A 88 26.65 -7.97 -13.65
C ASP A 88 25.70 -7.49 -12.54
N PRO A 89 24.45 -7.16 -12.89
CA PRO A 89 23.48 -6.61 -11.92
C PRO A 89 23.28 -7.50 -10.68
N ASP A 90 23.34 -8.82 -10.84
CA ASP A 90 23.13 -9.77 -9.76
C ASP A 90 24.28 -9.74 -8.73
N ALA A 91 25.49 -9.31 -9.15
CA ALA A 91 26.62 -9.04 -8.28
C ALA A 91 26.61 -7.65 -7.63
N SER A 92 25.54 -6.88 -7.78
CA SER A 92 25.40 -5.57 -7.13
C SER A 92 25.27 -5.74 -5.62
N LEU A 93 26.09 -5.01 -4.85
CA LEU A 93 26.06 -5.05 -3.39
C LEU A 93 24.67 -4.70 -2.82
N MET A 94 23.92 -3.85 -3.51
CA MET A 94 22.55 -3.50 -3.16
C MET A 94 21.60 -4.73 -3.17
N LEU A 95 21.70 -5.58 -4.20
CA LEU A 95 20.89 -6.80 -4.30
C LEU A 95 21.41 -7.88 -3.34
N LEU A 96 22.71 -8.12 -3.31
CA LEU A 96 23.35 -9.12 -2.44
C LEU A 96 23.05 -8.86 -0.95
N LYS A 97 23.05 -7.60 -0.52
CA LYS A 97 22.70 -7.21 0.86
C LYS A 97 21.20 -7.37 1.13
N ALA A 98 20.35 -6.98 0.20
CA ALA A 98 18.90 -7.04 0.39
C ALA A 98 18.37 -8.48 0.44
N THR A 99 19.00 -9.42 -0.28
CA THR A 99 18.71 -10.86 -0.25
C THR A 99 19.49 -11.63 0.81
N GLU A 100 20.38 -10.93 1.58
CA GLU A 100 21.28 -11.55 2.57
C GLU A 100 22.26 -12.58 1.96
N SER A 101 22.44 -12.58 0.64
CA SER A 101 23.53 -13.35 -0.01
C SER A 101 24.91 -12.90 0.46
N VAL A 102 25.01 -11.69 0.99
CA VAL A 102 26.14 -11.16 1.77
C VAL A 102 25.57 -10.62 3.08
N GLU A 103 26.23 -10.92 4.19
CA GLU A 103 25.82 -10.52 5.53
C GLU A 103 25.30 -9.08 5.57
N HIS A 104 24.08 -8.93 6.08
CA HIS A 104 23.35 -7.67 6.18
C HIS A 104 22.70 -7.51 7.56
N GLY A 105 23.16 -6.54 8.35
CA GLY A 105 22.60 -6.28 9.68
C GLY A 105 21.11 -5.91 9.69
N GLY A 106 20.48 -5.75 8.53
CA GLY A 106 19.05 -5.59 8.34
C GLY A 106 18.31 -6.91 8.08
N GLY A 107 19.01 -8.02 7.89
CA GLY A 107 18.45 -9.31 7.45
C GLY A 107 17.92 -9.29 6.01
N VAL A 108 17.23 -10.36 5.62
CA VAL A 108 16.57 -10.49 4.32
C VAL A 108 15.47 -9.42 4.20
N ARG A 109 15.45 -8.74 3.07
CA ARG A 109 14.42 -7.75 2.74
C ARG A 109 13.40 -8.29 1.76
N PHE A 110 13.87 -9.01 0.75
CA PHE A 110 13.08 -9.70 -0.27
C PHE A 110 13.89 -10.86 -0.86
N ASP A 111 13.19 -11.79 -1.45
CA ASP A 111 13.81 -12.95 -2.11
C ASP A 111 14.28 -12.62 -3.52
N SER A 112 15.23 -13.40 -4.04
CA SER A 112 15.81 -13.21 -5.38
C SER A 112 14.84 -13.51 -6.53
N ASP A 113 13.73 -14.18 -6.27
CA ASP A 113 12.65 -14.45 -7.21
C ASP A 113 11.47 -13.47 -7.09
N SER A 114 11.59 -12.45 -6.22
CA SER A 114 10.56 -11.44 -6.02
C SER A 114 10.50 -10.42 -7.16
N SER A 115 9.31 -9.86 -7.39
CA SER A 115 9.13 -8.76 -8.33
C SER A 115 9.98 -7.53 -7.99
N ALA A 116 10.23 -7.28 -6.71
CA ALA A 116 11.10 -6.20 -6.25
C ALA A 116 12.55 -6.39 -6.71
N TYR A 117 13.06 -7.62 -6.60
CA TYR A 117 14.38 -7.97 -7.11
C TYR A 117 14.50 -7.72 -8.62
N GLU A 118 13.53 -8.20 -9.39
CA GLU A 118 13.52 -8.06 -10.84
C GLU A 118 13.45 -6.59 -11.29
N VAL A 119 12.66 -5.76 -10.63
CA VAL A 119 12.59 -4.31 -10.93
C VAL A 119 13.93 -3.63 -10.63
N LEU A 120 14.54 -3.91 -9.47
CA LEU A 120 15.85 -3.35 -9.10
C LEU A 120 16.94 -3.82 -10.07
N ARG A 121 16.95 -5.10 -10.40
CA ARG A 121 17.87 -5.71 -11.35
C ARG A 121 17.76 -5.08 -12.74
N SER A 122 16.53 -4.90 -13.23
CA SER A 122 16.23 -4.25 -14.50
C SER A 122 16.70 -2.79 -14.52
N TRP A 123 16.47 -2.05 -13.43
CA TRP A 123 16.97 -0.69 -13.29
C TRP A 123 18.50 -0.63 -13.34
N ILE A 124 19.19 -1.52 -12.63
CA ILE A 124 20.66 -1.59 -12.63
C ILE A 124 21.17 -1.92 -14.04
N SER A 125 20.59 -2.92 -14.70
CA SER A 125 21.00 -3.36 -16.06
C SER A 125 20.79 -2.27 -17.12
N SER A 126 19.79 -1.38 -16.92
CA SER A 126 19.55 -0.22 -17.80
C SER A 126 20.46 0.99 -17.52
N GLY A 127 21.45 0.81 -16.64
CA GLY A 127 22.47 1.82 -16.31
C GLY A 127 22.13 2.66 -15.07
N ALA A 128 21.20 2.23 -14.25
CA ALA A 128 20.81 2.83 -12.97
C ALA A 128 20.56 4.34 -13.05
N LYS A 129 19.89 4.78 -14.11
CA LYS A 129 19.60 6.20 -14.35
C LYS A 129 18.42 6.65 -13.50
N ARG A 130 18.41 7.93 -13.11
CA ARG A 130 17.24 8.57 -12.55
C ARG A 130 16.45 9.22 -13.69
N ASN A 131 15.52 8.45 -14.23
CA ASN A 131 14.58 8.96 -15.21
C ASN A 131 13.38 9.53 -14.45
N GLN A 132 13.08 10.81 -14.65
CA GLN A 132 11.83 11.42 -14.16
C GLN A 132 10.84 11.43 -15.31
N SER A 133 10.19 10.29 -15.55
CA SER A 133 9.26 10.16 -16.67
C SER A 133 7.88 10.72 -16.30
N ARG A 134 7.51 10.67 -15.01
CA ARG A 134 6.19 11.10 -14.52
C ARG A 134 6.25 11.52 -13.05
N ARG A 135 5.24 12.30 -12.64
CA ARG A 135 5.10 12.79 -11.26
C ARG A 135 3.77 12.33 -10.69
N LEU A 136 3.79 11.87 -9.44
CA LEU A 136 2.58 11.52 -8.70
C LEU A 136 1.71 12.76 -8.47
N THR A 137 0.42 12.69 -8.82
CA THR A 137 -0.55 13.77 -8.61
C THR A 137 -1.59 13.43 -7.56
N ALA A 138 -1.97 12.15 -7.43
CA ALA A 138 -2.93 11.71 -6.43
C ALA A 138 -2.78 10.22 -6.12
N VAL A 139 -3.18 9.82 -4.92
CA VAL A 139 -3.35 8.42 -4.51
C VAL A 139 -4.78 8.21 -4.06
N LYS A 140 -5.42 7.15 -4.55
CA LYS A 140 -6.73 6.71 -4.14
C LYS A 140 -6.60 5.36 -3.44
N VAL A 141 -7.21 5.24 -2.26
CA VAL A 141 -7.30 3.97 -1.53
C VAL A 141 -8.75 3.47 -1.55
N SER A 142 -8.92 2.17 -1.62
CA SER A 142 -10.22 1.51 -1.55
C SER A 142 -10.11 0.25 -0.66
N PRO A 143 -11.02 0.10 0.34
CA PRO A 143 -12.01 1.09 0.79
C PRO A 143 -11.36 2.25 1.56
N LYS A 144 -11.99 3.43 1.58
CA LYS A 144 -11.60 4.55 2.46
C LYS A 144 -12.17 4.40 3.86
N SER A 145 -13.33 3.79 3.95
CA SER A 145 -14.01 3.48 5.20
C SER A 145 -14.84 2.22 5.01
N VAL A 146 -14.90 1.39 6.03
CA VAL A 146 -15.70 0.17 6.05
C VAL A 146 -16.20 -0.09 7.47
N LEU A 147 -17.44 -0.55 7.58
CA LEU A 147 -18.03 -1.06 8.79
C LEU A 147 -18.16 -2.58 8.63
N LEU A 148 -17.55 -3.33 9.50
CA LEU A 148 -17.61 -4.79 9.56
C LEU A 148 -18.63 -5.22 10.61
N ASP A 149 -19.16 -6.41 10.47
CA ASP A 149 -20.14 -6.93 11.42
C ASP A 149 -19.48 -7.52 12.66
N ASP A 150 -18.32 -8.16 12.50
CA ASP A 150 -17.60 -8.81 13.61
C ASP A 150 -16.06 -8.72 13.47
N VAL A 151 -15.37 -9.17 14.51
CA VAL A 151 -13.91 -9.35 14.51
C VAL A 151 -13.53 -10.58 13.66
N ASN A 152 -12.25 -10.66 13.28
CA ASN A 152 -11.66 -11.68 12.40
C ASN A 152 -12.15 -11.62 10.94
N GLU A 153 -12.87 -10.58 10.57
CA GLU A 153 -13.13 -10.31 9.17
C GLU A 153 -11.92 -9.66 8.51
N SER A 154 -11.70 -10.00 7.23
CA SER A 154 -10.57 -9.50 6.45
C SER A 154 -11.04 -8.63 5.27
N ILE A 155 -10.28 -7.57 5.02
CA ILE A 155 -10.56 -6.59 3.98
C ILE A 155 -9.35 -6.51 3.06
N ALA A 156 -9.55 -6.65 1.75
CA ALA A 156 -8.52 -6.36 0.77
C ALA A 156 -8.41 -4.84 0.53
N VAL A 157 -7.20 -4.33 0.54
CA VAL A 157 -6.92 -2.92 0.22
C VAL A 157 -6.38 -2.82 -1.20
N THR A 158 -6.88 -1.85 -1.95
CA THR A 158 -6.36 -1.48 -3.27
C THR A 158 -5.90 -0.03 -3.25
N VAL A 159 -4.75 0.24 -3.82
CA VAL A 159 -4.17 1.59 -3.90
C VAL A 159 -3.83 1.91 -5.34
N VAL A 160 -4.44 2.96 -5.88
CA VAL A 160 -4.22 3.42 -7.25
C VAL A 160 -3.55 4.80 -7.23
N ALA A 161 -2.40 4.89 -7.88
CA ALA A 161 -1.68 6.14 -8.10
C ALA A 161 -2.07 6.75 -9.45
N LYS A 162 -2.28 8.06 -9.45
CA LYS A 162 -2.50 8.86 -10.66
C LYS A 162 -1.30 9.77 -10.89
N PHE A 163 -0.81 9.79 -12.13
CA PHE A 163 0.34 10.58 -12.55
C PHE A 163 -0.04 11.77 -13.43
N ASP A 164 0.90 12.70 -13.61
CA ASP A 164 0.71 13.93 -14.39
C ASP A 164 0.59 13.68 -15.91
N ASP A 165 1.04 12.52 -16.39
CA ASP A 165 0.83 12.06 -17.77
C ASP A 165 -0.60 11.50 -18.00
N GLY A 166 -1.44 11.50 -16.94
CA GLY A 166 -2.81 10.99 -16.97
C GLY A 166 -2.93 9.49 -16.71
N THR A 167 -1.82 8.76 -16.57
CA THR A 167 -1.87 7.32 -16.27
C THR A 167 -2.33 7.05 -14.85
N GLU A 168 -3.10 5.97 -14.67
CA GLU A 168 -3.46 5.40 -13.37
C GLU A 168 -2.85 4.00 -13.26
N VAL A 169 -2.17 3.73 -12.15
CA VAL A 169 -1.44 2.46 -11.92
C VAL A 169 -1.83 1.90 -10.56
N ASP A 170 -2.07 0.60 -10.49
CA ASP A 170 -2.20 -0.12 -9.23
C ASP A 170 -0.81 -0.19 -8.56
N VAL A 171 -0.68 0.49 -7.45
CA VAL A 171 0.55 0.56 -6.65
C VAL A 171 0.39 -0.17 -5.30
N THR A 172 -0.65 -0.96 -5.16
CA THR A 172 -0.90 -1.75 -3.94
C THR A 172 0.34 -2.53 -3.50
N PRO A 173 1.04 -3.27 -4.39
CA PRO A 173 2.22 -4.04 -3.99
C PRO A 173 3.39 -3.20 -3.49
N MET A 174 3.43 -1.91 -3.85
CA MET A 174 4.49 -0.97 -3.45
C MET A 174 4.06 -0.04 -2.31
N THR A 175 2.82 -0.16 -1.83
CA THR A 175 2.27 0.67 -0.77
C THR A 175 2.64 0.12 0.60
N VAL A 176 3.02 1.00 1.51
CA VAL A 176 3.21 0.66 2.92
C VAL A 176 1.91 0.87 3.66
N LEU A 177 1.39 -0.21 4.25
CA LEU A 177 0.27 -0.16 5.19
C LEU A 177 0.79 -0.20 6.62
N SER A 178 0.24 0.64 7.50
CA SER A 178 0.56 0.64 8.92
C SER A 178 -0.69 0.89 9.75
N SER A 179 -0.89 0.09 10.79
CA SER A 179 -1.95 0.28 11.77
C SER A 179 -1.46 1.20 12.88
N ASP A 180 -2.34 2.00 13.45
CA ASP A 180 -2.12 2.76 14.67
C ASP A 180 -2.01 1.84 15.90
N ASP A 181 -2.73 0.69 15.87
CA ASP A 181 -2.65 -0.37 16.87
C ASP A 181 -2.54 -1.74 16.19
N PRO A 182 -1.32 -2.33 16.07
CA PRO A 182 -1.11 -3.64 15.47
C PRO A 182 -1.81 -4.80 16.22
N GLU A 183 -2.16 -4.62 17.49
CA GLU A 183 -2.91 -5.60 18.28
C GLU A 183 -4.41 -5.60 17.92
N SER A 184 -4.88 -4.53 17.31
CA SER A 184 -6.28 -4.40 16.89
C SER A 184 -6.51 -4.67 15.40
N VAL A 185 -5.51 -4.39 14.57
CA VAL A 185 -5.56 -4.68 13.11
C VAL A 185 -4.26 -5.32 12.68
N SER A 186 -4.33 -6.58 12.27
CA SER A 186 -3.22 -7.29 11.64
C SER A 186 -3.16 -6.96 10.14
N ILE A 187 -1.96 -6.79 9.63
CA ILE A 187 -1.70 -6.46 8.22
C ILE A 187 -0.87 -7.58 7.61
N ASP A 188 -1.45 -8.30 6.66
CA ASP A 188 -0.69 -9.20 5.80
C ASP A 188 0.06 -8.38 4.74
N LYS A 189 1.39 -8.42 4.82
CA LYS A 189 2.25 -7.61 3.96
C LYS A 189 2.29 -8.11 2.52
N GLU A 190 2.05 -9.37 2.26
CA GLU A 190 2.12 -9.96 0.92
C GLU A 190 0.79 -9.77 0.17
N THR A 191 -0.32 -10.04 0.84
CA THR A 191 -1.66 -9.97 0.24
C THR A 191 -2.32 -8.59 0.38
N HIS A 192 -1.77 -7.69 1.21
CA HIS A 192 -2.35 -6.39 1.58
C HIS A 192 -3.76 -6.53 2.18
N GLN A 193 -4.03 -7.66 2.85
CA GLN A 193 -5.24 -7.87 3.62
C GLN A 193 -5.08 -7.31 5.02
N LEU A 194 -6.15 -6.68 5.49
CA LEU A 194 -6.30 -6.19 6.86
C LEU A 194 -7.26 -7.13 7.58
N THR A 195 -6.86 -7.69 8.71
CA THR A 195 -7.74 -8.50 9.56
C THR A 195 -7.96 -7.77 10.87
N VAL A 196 -9.23 -7.50 11.21
CA VAL A 196 -9.58 -6.79 12.45
C VAL A 196 -9.71 -7.77 13.60
N LEU A 197 -8.99 -7.51 14.68
CA LEU A 197 -8.87 -8.39 15.83
C LEU A 197 -9.68 -7.91 17.06
N ARG A 198 -10.03 -6.62 17.09
CA ARG A 198 -10.79 -6.01 18.22
C ARG A 198 -11.95 -5.18 17.70
N ARG A 199 -12.99 -5.09 18.53
CA ARG A 199 -14.13 -4.19 18.29
C ARG A 199 -13.72 -2.73 18.51
N GLY A 200 -14.38 -1.81 17.82
CA GLY A 200 -14.13 -0.39 17.91
C GLY A 200 -13.82 0.26 16.58
N GLU A 201 -13.26 1.44 16.61
CA GLU A 201 -12.80 2.16 15.42
C GLU A 201 -11.27 2.09 15.33
N HIS A 202 -10.78 1.73 14.16
CA HIS A 202 -9.35 1.54 13.89
C HIS A 202 -8.94 2.35 12.68
N LEU A 203 -7.69 2.80 12.69
CA LEU A 203 -7.09 3.56 11.61
C LEU A 203 -5.91 2.79 11.01
N VAL A 204 -5.95 2.59 9.70
CA VAL A 204 -4.81 2.09 8.93
C VAL A 204 -4.37 3.20 7.98
N ILE A 205 -3.07 3.42 7.91
CA ILE A 205 -2.47 4.41 7.02
C ILE A 205 -1.86 3.70 5.84
N ALA A 206 -2.28 4.09 4.65
CA ALA A 206 -1.65 3.71 3.38
C ALA A 206 -0.72 4.82 2.92
N ARG A 207 0.57 4.50 2.72
CA ARG A 207 1.60 5.42 2.23
C ARG A 207 2.16 4.96 0.90
N PHE A 208 2.09 5.83 -0.09
CA PHE A 208 2.82 5.67 -1.35
C PHE A 208 3.55 6.98 -1.68
N LEU A 209 4.87 6.94 -1.77
CA LEU A 209 5.73 8.12 -1.88
C LEU A 209 5.44 9.13 -0.75
N ASP A 210 5.18 10.38 -1.12
CA ASP A 210 4.83 11.48 -0.20
C ASP A 210 3.33 11.56 0.15
N GLN A 211 2.50 10.73 -0.51
CA GLN A 211 1.06 10.70 -0.28
C GLN A 211 0.70 9.71 0.84
N VAL A 212 -0.20 10.15 1.71
CA VAL A 212 -0.70 9.39 2.85
C VAL A 212 -2.22 9.41 2.83
N GLN A 213 -2.85 8.23 2.88
CA GLN A 213 -4.29 8.07 2.87
C GLN A 213 -4.75 7.24 4.08
N PRO A 214 -5.71 7.74 4.88
CA PRO A 214 -6.30 6.98 5.97
C PRO A 214 -7.35 6.01 5.46
N ILE A 215 -7.40 4.82 6.08
CA ILE A 215 -8.46 3.82 5.94
C ILE A 215 -9.10 3.67 7.31
N ARG A 216 -10.39 3.95 7.42
CA ARG A 216 -11.13 3.81 8.67
C ARG A 216 -11.89 2.50 8.69
N ILE A 217 -11.76 1.75 9.77
CA ILE A 217 -12.41 0.46 9.93
C ILE A 217 -13.19 0.48 11.24
N GLY A 218 -14.51 0.32 11.16
CA GLY A 218 -15.38 0.21 12.32
C GLY A 218 -15.82 -1.23 12.53
N VAL A 219 -15.82 -1.69 13.78
CA VAL A 219 -16.50 -2.91 14.22
C VAL A 219 -17.39 -2.54 15.40
N PRO A 220 -18.72 -2.76 15.33
CA PRO A 220 -19.61 -2.38 16.42
C PRO A 220 -19.18 -2.95 17.77
N ILE A 221 -19.21 -2.11 18.79
CA ILE A 221 -18.88 -2.51 20.17
C ILE A 221 -20.08 -3.25 20.79
N GLY A 222 -21.30 -2.74 20.54
CA GLY A 222 -22.52 -3.38 21.00
C GLY A 222 -22.94 -4.54 20.10
N THR A 223 -23.56 -5.55 20.68
CA THR A 223 -24.07 -6.74 19.97
C THR A 223 -25.49 -6.57 19.47
N THR A 224 -26.25 -5.63 20.01
CA THR A 224 -27.63 -5.32 19.64
C THR A 224 -27.69 -4.04 18.87
N ASP A 225 -28.51 -4.07 17.82
CA ASP A 225 -28.82 -2.83 17.07
C ASP A 225 -29.52 -1.84 18.01
N VAL A 226 -28.92 -0.67 18.19
CA VAL A 226 -29.56 0.43 18.93
C VAL A 226 -30.59 0.99 17.96
N GLY A 227 -31.82 0.45 18.01
CA GLY A 227 -32.91 0.87 17.16
C GLY A 227 -33.13 2.39 17.22
N GLU A 228 -33.92 2.92 16.27
CA GLU A 228 -34.23 4.36 16.11
C GLU A 228 -34.75 5.08 17.35
N SER A 229 -34.97 4.40 18.44
CA SER A 229 -35.47 4.94 19.65
C SER A 229 -34.39 5.11 20.69
N VAL A 230 -33.75 6.22 20.70
CA VAL A 230 -33.85 7.16 21.79
C VAL A 230 -33.45 8.50 21.21
N GLY A 231 -34.41 9.25 20.74
CA GLY A 231 -34.21 10.68 20.66
C GLY A 231 -33.66 11.10 22.01
N VAL A 232 -32.49 11.69 22.02
CA VAL A 232 -31.97 12.43 23.16
C VAL A 232 -33.16 13.21 23.67
N GLY A 233 -33.63 12.87 24.89
CA GLY A 233 -34.86 13.44 25.43
C GLY A 233 -34.81 14.94 25.25
N SER A 234 -35.86 15.48 24.71
CA SER A 234 -36.11 16.87 24.41
C SER A 234 -35.60 17.82 25.50
N ARG A 235 -34.29 18.03 25.53
CA ARG A 235 -33.69 19.22 26.09
C ARG A 235 -33.80 20.23 24.96
N GLY A 236 -34.67 21.25 25.13
CA GLY A 236 -34.96 22.26 24.12
C GLY A 236 -33.77 23.14 23.69
N VAL A 237 -32.69 22.53 23.40
CA VAL A 237 -31.51 23.11 22.79
C VAL A 237 -31.48 22.56 21.36
N ALA A 238 -31.45 23.44 20.37
CA ALA A 238 -31.28 23.06 18.97
C ALA A 238 -30.10 22.11 18.87
N GLU A 239 -30.34 20.88 18.35
CA GLU A 239 -29.27 19.89 18.10
C GLU A 239 -28.20 20.53 17.25
N GLY A 240 -26.99 20.65 17.83
CA GLY A 240 -25.82 21.15 17.10
C GLY A 240 -25.38 20.12 16.07
N TRP A 241 -24.72 20.56 15.01
CA TRP A 241 -24.15 19.67 14.01
C TRP A 241 -23.17 18.63 14.63
N ILE A 242 -22.54 18.96 15.74
CA ILE A 242 -21.66 18.06 16.51
C ILE A 242 -22.47 16.90 17.10
N ASP A 243 -23.63 17.20 17.71
CA ASP A 243 -24.48 16.18 18.34
C ASP A 243 -24.95 15.15 17.28
N VAL A 244 -25.33 15.62 16.10
CA VAL A 244 -25.72 14.76 14.97
C VAL A 244 -24.57 13.83 14.55
N LEU A 245 -23.33 14.34 14.51
CA LEU A 245 -22.15 13.52 14.17
C LEU A 245 -21.85 12.47 15.25
N ILE A 246 -21.94 12.86 16.52
CA ILE A 246 -21.75 11.95 17.65
C ILE A 246 -22.80 10.86 17.65
N ASP A 247 -24.08 11.22 17.50
CA ASP A 247 -25.19 10.26 17.47
C ASP A 247 -25.07 9.27 16.31
N ASN A 248 -24.66 9.74 15.14
CA ASN A 248 -24.42 8.87 14.00
C ASN A 248 -23.29 7.88 14.30
N LYS A 249 -22.21 8.35 14.96
CA LYS A 249 -21.09 7.48 15.31
C LYS A 249 -21.44 6.48 16.41
N LEU A 250 -22.21 6.88 17.40
CA LEU A 250 -22.72 5.99 18.46
C LEU A 250 -23.59 4.88 17.86
N ARG A 251 -24.49 5.23 16.93
CA ARG A 251 -25.33 4.24 16.21
C ARG A 251 -24.48 3.28 15.37
N GLU A 252 -23.50 3.80 14.61
CA GLU A 252 -22.60 2.99 13.80
C GLU A 252 -21.86 1.94 14.68
N LEU A 253 -21.39 2.35 15.86
CA LEU A 253 -20.70 1.48 16.80
C LEU A 253 -21.63 0.71 17.74
N ARG A 254 -22.96 0.86 17.62
CA ARG A 254 -23.99 0.25 18.48
C ARG A 254 -23.77 0.56 19.97
N ILE A 255 -23.37 1.79 20.27
CA ILE A 255 -23.19 2.29 21.63
C ILE A 255 -24.44 3.04 22.04
N PRO A 256 -25.13 2.66 23.16
CA PRO A 256 -26.28 3.40 23.63
C PRO A 256 -25.86 4.80 24.10
N ALA A 257 -26.63 5.82 23.72
CA ALA A 257 -26.46 7.15 24.25
C ALA A 257 -26.81 7.15 25.77
N SER A 258 -26.02 7.85 26.59
CA SER A 258 -26.22 7.97 28.05
C SER A 258 -27.26 9.04 28.41
#